data_d8d1a2fdf5d34ac8772102a80aa0c90c
#
_entry.id   d8d1a2fdf5d34ac8772102a80aa0c90c
#
_cell.length_a   1.000
_cell.length_b   1.000
_cell.length_c   1.000
_cell.angle_alpha   90.00
_cell.angle_beta   90.00
_cell.angle_gamma   90.00
#
_symmetry.space_group_name_H-M   'P 1'
#
loop_
_entity.id
_entity.type
_entity.pdbx_description
1 polymer ?
#
loop_
_entity_poly.entity_id
_entity_poly.type
_entity_poly.pdbx_seq_one_letter_code
_entity_poly.pdbx_strand_id
1 'polypeptide(L)'
;CHPKAIITASSGMEVSRRIPYLPFVREAISISEHKPEHIVAYDRKLMGNRIQFGAESNLIDFEELITTSKPIDCVPVESTHPLYILYTSGTTGKPKGVVRDNGGHAVAMKFAIKNIYGANEGETFWAASDIGWAVGHSFSVYAPLINRNTTIIFEGKPIGTPDAGTFWRVIEEHKVSVMFTAPTAIRAIKKEDPEGEFVKKYDLSSLRTQFLAGERCDVATLDWYEEFVGVPAIDHWWQTESGWPMLGLMPGVEDVKIKRASAGKPIPGYDIKIFSEEGYELEAHHEGYLVIKLP
;
A
#
# COMPACT_ATOMS: atom_id res chain seq x y z
N CYS A 1 -21.50 -0.55 -5.71
CA CYS A 1 -21.70 -1.95 -5.30
C CYS A 1 -22.85 -2.05 -4.29
N HIS A 2 -23.33 -3.25 -4.06
CA HIS A 2 -24.41 -3.55 -3.12
C HIS A 2 -23.85 -4.47 -2.01
N PRO A 3 -23.13 -3.93 -1.01
CA PRO A 3 -22.55 -4.75 0.04
C PRO A 3 -23.63 -5.37 0.93
N LYS A 4 -23.49 -6.64 1.27
CA LYS A 4 -24.35 -7.31 2.24
C LYS A 4 -24.00 -6.90 3.67
N ALA A 5 -22.72 -6.70 3.93
CA ALA A 5 -22.22 -6.26 5.23
C ALA A 5 -21.15 -5.17 5.09
N ILE A 6 -21.03 -4.32 6.09
CA ILE A 6 -19.93 -3.38 6.28
C ILE A 6 -19.12 -3.86 7.47
N ILE A 7 -17.81 -4.00 7.32
CA ILE A 7 -16.89 -4.27 8.43
C ILE A 7 -16.14 -2.99 8.74
N THR A 8 -16.14 -2.58 9.99
CA THR A 8 -15.50 -1.33 10.44
C THR A 8 -14.93 -1.46 11.86
N ALA A 9 -14.26 -0.40 12.32
CA ALA A 9 -13.87 -0.26 13.72
C ALA A 9 -14.59 0.92 14.37
N SER A 10 -14.60 0.99 15.70
CA SER A 10 -15.17 2.14 16.42
C SER A 10 -14.47 3.44 16.07
N SER A 11 -13.13 3.39 15.88
CA SER A 11 -12.30 4.56 15.54
C SER A 11 -10.92 4.16 15.06
N GLY A 12 -10.21 5.09 14.39
CA GLY A 12 -8.79 5.07 14.11
C GLY A 12 -8.05 6.20 14.83
N MET A 13 -6.70 6.14 14.76
CA MET A 13 -5.81 7.21 15.26
C MET A 13 -5.04 7.84 14.11
N GLU A 14 -4.97 9.15 14.11
CA GLU A 14 -4.08 9.93 13.26
C GLU A 14 -3.18 10.78 14.15
N VAL A 15 -1.95 10.31 14.36
CA VAL A 15 -1.02 10.82 15.38
C VAL A 15 -1.68 10.78 16.77
N SER A 16 -2.14 11.91 17.27
CA SER A 16 -2.86 12.04 18.56
C SER A 16 -4.37 12.22 18.40
N ARG A 17 -4.88 12.37 17.17
CA ARG A 17 -6.28 12.62 16.87
C ARG A 17 -7.04 11.33 16.69
N ARG A 18 -8.08 11.15 17.48
CA ARG A 18 -9.05 10.06 17.28
C ARG A 18 -10.05 10.42 16.19
N ILE A 19 -10.29 9.48 15.27
CA ILE A 19 -11.27 9.61 14.18
C ILE A 19 -12.35 8.55 14.40
N PRO A 20 -13.60 8.91 14.78
CA PRO A 20 -14.68 7.96 14.92
C PRO A 20 -15.19 7.51 13.54
N TYR A 21 -15.28 6.20 13.29
CA TYR A 21 -15.71 5.67 11.99
C TYR A 21 -17.20 5.37 11.90
N LEU A 22 -17.85 4.95 12.98
CA LEU A 22 -19.29 4.63 12.97
C LEU A 22 -20.19 5.78 12.50
N PRO A 23 -19.94 7.06 12.86
CA PRO A 23 -20.72 8.17 12.32
C PRO A 23 -20.66 8.25 10.80
N PHE A 24 -19.48 8.06 10.19
CA PHE A 24 -19.33 8.05 8.73
C PHE A 24 -20.06 6.88 8.07
N VAL A 25 -20.01 5.69 8.68
CA VAL A 25 -20.73 4.51 8.19
C VAL A 25 -22.24 4.76 8.23
N ARG A 26 -22.76 5.30 9.32
CA ARG A 26 -24.19 5.61 9.46
C ARG A 26 -24.65 6.67 8.46
N GLU A 27 -23.86 7.72 8.27
CA GLU A 27 -24.13 8.76 7.29
C GLU A 27 -24.15 8.17 5.87
N ALA A 28 -23.13 7.39 5.50
CA ALA A 28 -23.07 6.73 4.20
C ALA A 28 -24.29 5.81 3.95
N ILE A 29 -24.71 5.05 4.96
CA ILE A 29 -25.92 4.22 4.89
C ILE A 29 -27.18 5.08 4.75
N SER A 30 -27.25 6.22 5.44
CA SER A 30 -28.44 7.08 5.39
C SER A 30 -28.72 7.65 4.01
N ILE A 31 -27.65 8.02 3.27
CA ILE A 31 -27.75 8.61 1.94
C ILE A 31 -27.75 7.57 0.79
N SER A 32 -27.36 6.31 1.07
CA SER A 32 -27.33 5.24 0.08
C SER A 32 -28.74 4.71 -0.20
N GLU A 33 -29.04 4.43 -1.46
CA GLU A 33 -30.28 3.72 -1.83
C GLU A 33 -30.26 2.27 -1.31
N HIS A 34 -29.10 1.59 -1.47
CA HIS A 34 -28.91 0.25 -0.95
C HIS A 34 -28.55 0.28 0.53
N LYS A 35 -29.20 -0.53 1.34
CA LYS A 35 -28.92 -0.68 2.78
C LYS A 35 -28.25 -2.05 3.00
N PRO A 36 -27.05 -2.10 3.60
CA PRO A 36 -26.44 -3.37 3.98
C PRO A 36 -27.26 -4.05 5.09
N GLU A 37 -27.25 -5.38 5.10
CA GLU A 37 -27.98 -6.18 6.09
C GLU A 37 -27.32 -6.07 7.46
N HIS A 38 -25.98 -5.97 7.51
CA HIS A 38 -25.20 -5.99 8.74
C HIS A 38 -24.10 -4.94 8.76
N ILE A 39 -23.80 -4.44 9.96
CA ILE A 39 -22.62 -3.65 10.29
C ILE A 39 -21.85 -4.44 11.34
N VAL A 40 -20.68 -4.97 10.98
CA VAL A 40 -19.80 -5.68 11.92
C VAL A 40 -18.73 -4.68 12.38
N ALA A 41 -18.73 -4.37 13.67
CA ALA A 41 -17.87 -3.33 14.23
C ALA A 41 -16.90 -3.88 15.29
N TYR A 42 -15.62 -3.61 15.11
CA TYR A 42 -14.59 -3.87 16.11
C TYR A 42 -14.51 -2.70 17.11
N ASP A 43 -14.79 -2.97 18.39
CA ASP A 43 -14.69 -1.96 19.44
C ASP A 43 -13.24 -1.83 19.93
N ARG A 44 -12.57 -0.77 19.52
CA ARG A 44 -11.22 -0.44 19.97
C ARG A 44 -11.26 0.14 21.39
N LYS A 45 -11.30 -0.74 22.39
CA LYS A 45 -11.51 -0.43 23.82
C LYS A 45 -10.60 0.65 24.38
N LEU A 46 -9.37 0.74 23.86
CA LEU A 46 -8.36 1.72 24.30
C LEU A 46 -8.64 3.16 23.82
N MET A 47 -9.64 3.35 22.95
CA MET A 47 -9.89 4.62 22.27
C MET A 47 -11.02 5.45 22.90
N GLY A 48 -11.45 5.13 24.11
CA GLY A 48 -12.60 5.80 24.78
C GLY A 48 -13.94 5.33 24.20
N ASN A 49 -14.98 6.13 24.23
CA ASN A 49 -16.39 5.83 23.91
C ASN A 49 -16.65 4.46 23.29
N ARG A 50 -17.15 3.54 24.08
CA ARG A 50 -17.45 2.17 23.67
C ARG A 50 -18.69 2.11 22.80
N ILE A 51 -18.69 1.14 21.89
CA ILE A 51 -19.90 0.83 21.10
C ILE A 51 -20.94 0.22 22.05
N GLN A 52 -22.16 0.71 21.96
CA GLN A 52 -23.31 0.09 22.63
C GLN A 52 -23.96 -0.88 21.64
N PHE A 53 -23.53 -2.14 21.71
CA PHE A 53 -24.17 -3.21 20.94
C PHE A 53 -25.57 -3.50 21.48
N GLY A 54 -26.47 -3.94 20.58
CA GLY A 54 -27.89 -4.21 20.94
C GLY A 54 -28.84 -3.02 20.80
N ALA A 55 -28.33 -1.79 20.64
CA ALA A 55 -29.18 -0.63 20.38
C ALA A 55 -29.71 -0.62 18.92
N GLU A 56 -28.97 -1.16 18.00
CA GLU A 56 -29.30 -1.33 16.58
C GLU A 56 -29.27 -2.83 16.25
N SER A 57 -30.35 -3.37 15.70
CA SER A 57 -30.49 -4.82 15.43
C SER A 57 -29.51 -5.38 14.40
N ASN A 58 -28.96 -4.52 13.54
CA ASN A 58 -28.00 -4.89 12.48
C ASN A 58 -26.54 -4.59 12.85
N LEU A 59 -26.27 -4.06 14.07
CA LEU A 59 -24.92 -3.78 14.55
C LEU A 59 -24.40 -4.98 15.35
N ILE A 60 -23.38 -5.65 14.84
CA ILE A 60 -22.81 -6.89 15.35
C ILE A 60 -21.41 -6.63 15.91
N ASP A 61 -21.12 -7.19 17.10
CA ASP A 61 -19.79 -7.15 17.69
C ASP A 61 -18.85 -8.09 16.93
N PHE A 62 -17.72 -7.56 16.43
CA PHE A 62 -16.72 -8.33 15.71
C PHE A 62 -16.07 -9.42 16.58
N GLU A 63 -15.77 -9.13 17.86
CA GLU A 63 -15.16 -10.11 18.76
C GLU A 63 -16.14 -11.25 19.08
N GLU A 64 -17.40 -10.93 19.34
CA GLU A 64 -18.44 -11.92 19.56
C GLU A 64 -18.64 -12.80 18.30
N LEU A 65 -18.72 -12.18 17.13
CA LEU A 65 -18.88 -12.88 15.86
C LEU A 65 -17.75 -13.89 15.62
N ILE A 66 -16.48 -13.49 15.82
CA ILE A 66 -15.34 -14.40 15.63
C ILE A 66 -15.35 -15.55 16.64
N THR A 67 -15.64 -15.26 17.91
CA THR A 67 -15.59 -16.28 18.98
C THR A 67 -16.72 -17.29 18.89
N THR A 68 -17.86 -16.91 18.34
CA THR A 68 -19.05 -17.80 18.20
C THR A 68 -19.13 -18.50 16.84
N SER A 69 -18.42 -18.00 15.83
CA SER A 69 -18.42 -18.58 14.48
C SER A 69 -17.54 -19.82 14.40
N LYS A 70 -17.93 -20.74 13.51
CA LYS A 70 -17.11 -21.92 13.17
C LYS A 70 -16.24 -21.60 11.94
N PRO A 71 -15.01 -22.14 11.87
CA PRO A 71 -14.22 -22.09 10.66
C PRO A 71 -14.98 -22.71 9.47
N ILE A 72 -14.82 -22.11 8.31
CA ILE A 72 -15.31 -22.63 7.04
C ILE A 72 -14.16 -22.83 6.08
N ASP A 73 -14.30 -23.77 5.15
CA ASP A 73 -13.32 -23.95 4.08
C ASP A 73 -13.33 -22.78 3.10
N CYS A 74 -12.22 -22.60 2.37
CA CYS A 74 -12.18 -21.62 1.30
C CYS A 74 -13.14 -21.99 0.18
N VAL A 75 -13.80 -21.00 -0.41
CA VAL A 75 -14.67 -21.18 -1.57
C VAL A 75 -13.81 -21.16 -2.82
N PRO A 76 -13.74 -22.28 -3.59
CA PRO A 76 -13.08 -22.29 -4.90
C PRO A 76 -13.78 -21.35 -5.86
N VAL A 77 -13.03 -20.54 -6.57
CA VAL A 77 -13.55 -19.61 -7.57
C VAL A 77 -12.69 -19.66 -8.84
N GLU A 78 -13.26 -19.25 -9.96
CA GLU A 78 -12.53 -19.09 -11.21
C GLU A 78 -11.48 -18.00 -11.09
N SER A 79 -10.38 -18.12 -11.85
CA SER A 79 -9.28 -17.13 -11.82
C SER A 79 -9.73 -15.71 -12.19
N THR A 80 -10.75 -15.59 -13.00
CA THR A 80 -11.37 -14.31 -13.43
C THR A 80 -12.40 -13.77 -12.44
N HIS A 81 -12.70 -14.50 -11.36
CA HIS A 81 -13.64 -14.05 -10.35
C HIS A 81 -13.13 -12.79 -9.66
N PRO A 82 -13.98 -11.76 -9.42
CA PRO A 82 -13.58 -10.57 -8.69
C PRO A 82 -13.05 -10.89 -7.29
N LEU A 83 -11.87 -10.34 -6.97
CA LEU A 83 -11.25 -10.43 -5.65
C LEU A 83 -11.70 -9.27 -4.76
N TYR A 84 -11.59 -8.05 -5.28
CA TYR A 84 -12.03 -6.84 -4.59
C TYR A 84 -12.40 -5.73 -5.59
N ILE A 85 -13.10 -4.72 -5.08
CA ILE A 85 -13.35 -3.45 -5.77
C ILE A 85 -12.74 -2.33 -4.93
N LEU A 86 -11.80 -1.60 -5.49
CA LEU A 86 -11.19 -0.45 -4.85
C LEU A 86 -11.64 0.85 -5.55
N TYR A 87 -12.24 1.75 -4.80
CA TYR A 87 -12.72 3.01 -5.35
C TYR A 87 -11.61 4.06 -5.40
N THR A 88 -11.52 4.75 -6.53
CA THR A 88 -10.63 5.91 -6.74
C THR A 88 -11.47 7.18 -6.88
N SER A 89 -10.87 8.36 -6.60
CA SER A 89 -11.56 9.65 -6.72
C SER A 89 -12.04 9.98 -8.14
N GLY A 90 -11.45 9.34 -9.16
CA GLY A 90 -11.79 9.55 -10.57
C GLY A 90 -11.57 10.99 -11.06
N THR A 91 -11.20 11.16 -12.31
CA THR A 91 -10.99 12.48 -12.95
C THR A 91 -12.29 13.24 -13.19
N THR A 92 -13.44 12.57 -13.15
CA THR A 92 -14.77 13.15 -13.43
C THR A 92 -15.57 13.52 -12.18
N GLY A 93 -14.95 13.49 -10.98
CA GLY A 93 -15.57 13.84 -9.72
C GLY A 93 -16.44 12.72 -9.09
N LYS A 94 -16.82 11.68 -9.85
CA LYS A 94 -17.49 10.50 -9.29
C LYS A 94 -16.48 9.40 -9.02
N PRO A 95 -16.51 8.75 -7.82
CA PRO A 95 -15.65 7.62 -7.53
C PRO A 95 -15.83 6.49 -8.56
N LYS A 96 -14.70 5.93 -9.03
CA LYS A 96 -14.67 4.79 -9.96
C LYS A 96 -14.23 3.54 -9.21
N GLY A 97 -14.95 2.45 -9.34
CA GLY A 97 -14.61 1.17 -8.76
C GLY A 97 -13.67 0.38 -9.68
N VAL A 98 -12.44 0.19 -9.26
CA VAL A 98 -11.47 -0.68 -9.96
C VAL A 98 -11.68 -2.11 -9.48
N VAL A 99 -12.14 -2.97 -10.38
CA VAL A 99 -12.36 -4.40 -10.09
C VAL A 99 -11.07 -5.15 -10.34
N ARG A 100 -10.63 -5.92 -9.35
CA ARG A 100 -9.46 -6.78 -9.46
C ARG A 100 -9.89 -8.24 -9.52
N ASP A 101 -9.36 -8.98 -10.49
CA ASP A 101 -9.54 -10.42 -10.60
C ASP A 101 -8.68 -11.19 -9.59
N ASN A 102 -9.01 -12.45 -9.36
CA ASN A 102 -8.36 -13.29 -8.36
C ASN A 102 -7.02 -13.86 -8.86
N GLY A 103 -7.06 -14.62 -9.96
CA GLY A 103 -5.90 -15.37 -10.44
C GLY A 103 -4.83 -14.49 -11.05
N GLY A 104 -5.20 -13.53 -11.91
CA GLY A 104 -4.26 -12.60 -12.53
C GLY A 104 -3.54 -11.76 -11.47
N HIS A 105 -4.28 -11.28 -10.47
CA HIS A 105 -3.66 -10.53 -9.36
C HIS A 105 -2.69 -11.40 -8.54
N ALA A 106 -3.04 -12.64 -8.23
CA ALA A 106 -2.16 -13.55 -7.49
C ALA A 106 -0.83 -13.80 -8.23
N VAL A 107 -0.89 -14.01 -9.56
CA VAL A 107 0.31 -14.19 -10.41
C VAL A 107 1.17 -12.92 -10.41
N ALA A 108 0.54 -11.75 -10.61
CA ALA A 108 1.24 -10.46 -10.59
C ALA A 108 1.90 -10.17 -9.24
N MET A 109 1.22 -10.48 -8.13
CA MET A 109 1.75 -10.29 -6.78
C MET A 109 2.96 -11.21 -6.50
N LYS A 110 2.86 -12.50 -6.86
CA LYS A 110 4.00 -13.42 -6.71
C LYS A 110 5.18 -13.02 -7.58
N PHE A 111 4.92 -12.57 -8.81
CA PHE A 111 5.97 -12.05 -9.69
C PHE A 111 6.63 -10.79 -9.12
N ALA A 112 5.83 -9.81 -8.70
CA ALA A 112 6.31 -8.52 -8.23
C ALA A 112 7.17 -8.65 -6.97
N ILE A 113 6.69 -9.36 -5.95
CA ILE A 113 7.40 -9.45 -4.67
C ILE A 113 8.77 -10.14 -4.83
N LYS A 114 8.86 -11.16 -5.68
CA LYS A 114 10.07 -11.90 -5.93
C LYS A 114 11.03 -11.16 -6.87
N ASN A 115 10.54 -10.71 -8.01
CA ASN A 115 11.39 -10.24 -9.10
C ASN A 115 11.63 -8.73 -9.07
N ILE A 116 10.59 -7.92 -8.76
CA ILE A 116 10.72 -6.48 -8.68
C ILE A 116 11.33 -6.09 -7.33
N TYR A 117 10.73 -6.54 -6.24
CA TYR A 117 11.19 -6.16 -4.90
C TYR A 117 12.36 -7.00 -4.38
N GLY A 118 12.63 -8.16 -4.97
CA GLY A 118 13.72 -9.03 -4.57
C GLY A 118 13.59 -9.59 -3.15
N ALA A 119 12.37 -9.72 -2.64
CA ALA A 119 12.13 -10.28 -1.34
C ALA A 119 12.15 -11.80 -1.39
N ASN A 120 13.01 -12.45 -0.58
CA ASN A 120 13.08 -13.89 -0.46
C ASN A 120 12.01 -14.41 0.52
N GLU A 121 11.62 -15.69 0.37
CA GLU A 121 10.70 -16.33 1.32
C GLU A 121 11.28 -16.28 2.75
N GLY A 122 10.45 -15.99 3.74
CA GLY A 122 10.83 -15.86 5.15
C GLY A 122 11.34 -14.50 5.57
N GLU A 123 11.74 -13.62 4.63
CA GLU A 123 12.17 -12.26 4.94
C GLU A 123 10.98 -11.36 5.35
N THR A 124 11.29 -10.29 6.06
CA THR A 124 10.29 -9.26 6.40
C THR A 124 10.24 -8.20 5.29
N PHE A 125 9.06 -8.08 4.70
CA PHE A 125 8.72 -7.02 3.73
C PHE A 125 7.77 -6.02 4.39
N TRP A 126 8.06 -4.75 4.28
CA TRP A 126 7.22 -3.70 4.84
C TRP A 126 6.80 -2.67 3.80
N ALA A 127 5.51 -2.66 3.45
CA ALA A 127 4.91 -1.52 2.76
C ALA A 127 4.36 -0.55 3.81
N ALA A 128 5.13 0.51 4.08
CA ALA A 128 4.75 1.57 5.03
C ALA A 128 3.75 2.53 4.36
N SER A 129 2.55 2.01 4.12
CA SER A 129 1.44 2.70 3.47
C SER A 129 0.11 2.32 4.13
N ASP A 130 -0.90 3.13 3.91
CA ASP A 130 -2.25 2.86 4.41
C ASP A 130 -2.87 1.68 3.68
N ILE A 131 -3.52 0.77 4.44
CA ILE A 131 -4.19 -0.42 3.91
C ILE A 131 -5.35 -0.08 2.98
N GLY A 132 -5.92 1.11 3.09
CA GLY A 132 -7.00 1.60 2.22
C GLY A 132 -6.59 1.94 0.79
N TRP A 133 -5.29 2.02 0.51
CA TRP A 133 -4.76 2.25 -0.84
C TRP A 133 -4.42 0.94 -1.55
N ALA A 134 -4.28 1.00 -2.88
CA ALA A 134 -3.84 -0.15 -3.68
C ALA A 134 -2.51 -0.75 -3.19
N VAL A 135 -1.59 0.08 -2.70
CA VAL A 135 -0.32 -0.36 -2.08
C VAL A 135 -0.59 -1.28 -0.90
N GLY A 136 -1.49 -0.92 0.00
CA GLY A 136 -1.84 -1.72 1.16
C GLY A 136 -2.43 -3.07 0.77
N HIS A 137 -3.38 -3.10 -0.17
CA HIS A 137 -3.92 -4.36 -0.68
C HIS A 137 -2.83 -5.22 -1.32
N SER A 138 -2.11 -4.69 -2.29
CA SER A 138 -1.12 -5.45 -3.06
C SER A 138 0.09 -5.85 -2.21
N PHE A 139 0.65 -4.94 -1.41
CA PHE A 139 1.99 -5.10 -0.82
C PHE A 139 2.03 -5.13 0.72
N SER A 140 0.93 -4.85 1.42
CA SER A 140 0.82 -5.21 2.84
C SER A 140 0.06 -6.51 3.07
N VAL A 141 -0.76 -6.96 2.10
CA VAL A 141 -1.57 -8.18 2.24
C VAL A 141 -1.16 -9.26 1.25
N TYR A 142 -1.48 -9.08 -0.05
CA TYR A 142 -1.44 -10.20 -0.99
C TYR A 142 -0.03 -10.66 -1.34
N ALA A 143 0.83 -9.77 -1.81
CA ALA A 143 2.16 -10.14 -2.30
C ALA A 143 3.04 -10.79 -1.23
N PRO A 144 3.20 -10.20 -0.03
CA PRO A 144 4.03 -10.81 1.01
C PRO A 144 3.52 -12.17 1.45
N LEU A 145 2.21 -12.31 1.67
CA LEU A 145 1.63 -13.58 2.15
C LEU A 145 1.72 -14.68 1.10
N ILE A 146 1.48 -14.37 -0.19
CA ILE A 146 1.65 -15.32 -1.30
C ILE A 146 3.12 -15.77 -1.42
N ASN A 147 4.06 -14.89 -1.09
CA ASN A 147 5.50 -15.20 -1.13
C ASN A 147 6.04 -15.78 0.19
N ARG A 148 5.20 -16.00 1.21
CA ARG A 148 5.59 -16.45 2.55
C ARG A 148 6.54 -15.49 3.28
N ASN A 149 6.38 -14.21 3.04
CA ASN A 149 7.09 -13.16 3.77
C ASN A 149 6.34 -12.81 5.06
N THR A 150 7.08 -12.37 6.06
CA THR A 150 6.51 -11.60 7.15
C THR A 150 6.12 -10.23 6.61
N THR A 151 4.91 -9.75 6.92
CA THR A 151 4.43 -8.42 6.56
C THR A 151 4.12 -7.62 7.83
N ILE A 152 4.26 -6.31 7.74
CA ILE A 152 4.00 -5.39 8.86
C ILE A 152 2.78 -4.54 8.52
N ILE A 153 1.79 -4.54 9.41
CA ILE A 153 0.68 -3.58 9.41
C ILE A 153 0.98 -2.57 10.52
N PHE A 154 1.16 -1.32 10.13
CA PHE A 154 1.63 -0.28 11.03
C PHE A 154 0.61 0.87 11.14
N GLU A 155 0.13 1.12 12.35
CA GLU A 155 -0.75 2.26 12.65
C GLU A 155 0.07 3.43 13.19
N GLY A 156 0.90 4.01 12.36
CA GLY A 156 1.71 5.18 12.73
C GLY A 156 1.93 6.08 11.52
N LYS A 157 2.70 7.13 11.76
CA LYS A 157 3.14 8.07 10.73
C LYS A 157 4.67 8.07 10.68
N PRO A 158 5.27 8.51 9.59
CA PRO A 158 6.74 8.58 9.49
C PRO A 158 7.36 9.54 10.52
N ILE A 159 6.56 10.48 11.01
CA ILE A 159 6.94 11.47 12.06
C ILE A 159 5.83 11.57 13.12
N GLY A 160 6.17 12.00 14.33
CA GLY A 160 5.20 12.25 15.40
C GLY A 160 4.58 11.00 16.05
N THR A 161 5.14 9.79 15.81
CA THR A 161 4.66 8.53 16.41
C THR A 161 5.78 7.61 16.92
N PRO A 162 6.66 7.99 17.84
CA PRO A 162 6.66 9.29 18.53
C PRO A 162 7.47 10.39 17.83
N ASP A 163 8.40 10.07 16.93
CA ASP A 163 9.37 10.99 16.32
C ASP A 163 9.80 10.56 14.91
N ALA A 164 10.80 11.21 14.32
CA ALA A 164 11.34 10.90 13.00
C ALA A 164 12.14 9.57 12.94
N GLY A 165 12.42 8.94 14.07
CA GLY A 165 13.07 7.64 14.18
C GLY A 165 12.11 6.46 14.02
N THR A 166 10.82 6.70 13.92
CA THR A 166 9.79 5.65 13.94
C THR A 166 10.01 4.58 12.88
N PHE A 167 10.30 4.95 11.63
CA PHE A 167 10.53 3.97 10.58
C PHE A 167 11.81 3.15 10.82
N TRP A 168 12.85 3.77 11.30
CA TRP A 168 14.12 3.12 11.57
C TRP A 168 14.00 2.12 12.72
N ARG A 169 13.25 2.47 13.77
CA ARG A 169 12.91 1.55 14.87
C ARG A 169 12.15 0.32 14.37
N VAL A 170 11.13 0.48 13.52
CA VAL A 170 10.37 -0.66 12.96
C VAL A 170 11.28 -1.55 12.09
N ILE A 171 12.19 -0.97 11.32
CA ILE A 171 13.16 -1.73 10.52
C ILE A 171 14.05 -2.56 11.42
N GLU A 172 14.61 -1.97 12.49
CA GLU A 172 15.45 -2.69 13.44
C GLU A 172 14.71 -3.78 14.19
N GLU A 173 13.57 -3.47 14.80
CA GLU A 173 12.76 -4.40 15.61
C GLU A 173 12.29 -5.62 14.82
N HIS A 174 11.89 -5.41 13.58
CA HIS A 174 11.32 -6.46 12.74
C HIS A 174 12.27 -6.99 11.67
N LYS A 175 13.52 -6.55 11.65
CA LYS A 175 14.55 -6.95 10.69
C LYS A 175 14.04 -6.87 9.25
N VAL A 176 13.50 -5.71 8.89
CA VAL A 176 12.94 -5.44 7.56
C VAL A 176 14.04 -5.55 6.51
N SER A 177 13.85 -6.39 5.51
CA SER A 177 14.81 -6.59 4.43
C SER A 177 14.53 -5.70 3.21
N VAL A 178 13.25 -5.46 2.94
CA VAL A 178 12.78 -4.61 1.85
C VAL A 178 11.67 -3.71 2.36
N MET A 179 11.81 -2.42 2.13
CA MET A 179 10.80 -1.43 2.50
C MET A 179 10.22 -0.76 1.26
N PHE A 180 8.92 -0.44 1.30
CA PHE A 180 8.25 0.36 0.29
C PHE A 180 7.46 1.50 0.96
N THR A 181 7.66 2.74 0.53
CA THR A 181 6.91 3.90 1.02
C THR A 181 6.77 4.99 -0.06
N ALA A 182 6.12 6.09 0.28
CA ALA A 182 6.02 7.25 -0.61
C ALA A 182 7.18 8.24 -0.37
N PRO A 183 7.64 8.98 -1.39
CA PRO A 183 8.63 10.06 -1.23
C PRO A 183 8.25 11.12 -0.20
N THR A 184 6.95 11.43 -0.07
CA THR A 184 6.43 12.33 0.97
C THR A 184 6.79 11.89 2.38
N ALA A 185 6.83 10.58 2.67
CA ALA A 185 7.22 10.06 3.98
C ALA A 185 8.70 10.35 4.26
N ILE A 186 9.58 10.08 3.29
CA ILE A 186 11.02 10.34 3.42
C ILE A 186 11.29 11.85 3.54
N ARG A 187 10.61 12.69 2.75
CA ARG A 187 10.71 14.15 2.87
C ARG A 187 10.29 14.66 4.25
N ALA A 188 9.23 14.09 4.81
CA ALA A 188 8.79 14.48 6.16
C ALA A 188 9.84 14.10 7.21
N ILE A 189 10.42 12.89 7.13
CA ILE A 189 11.50 12.47 8.03
C ILE A 189 12.73 13.38 7.87
N LYS A 190 13.21 13.60 6.63
CA LYS A 190 14.34 14.50 6.34
C LYS A 190 14.13 15.90 6.91
N LYS A 191 12.92 16.44 6.83
CA LYS A 191 12.60 17.77 7.38
C LYS A 191 12.76 17.84 8.89
N GLU A 192 12.40 16.77 9.62
CA GLU A 192 12.50 16.70 11.08
C GLU A 192 13.89 16.23 11.54
N ASP A 193 14.62 15.52 10.67
CA ASP A 193 15.94 14.93 10.96
C ASP A 193 16.93 15.20 9.80
N PRO A 194 17.27 16.46 9.50
CA PRO A 194 18.11 16.80 8.36
C PRO A 194 19.53 16.22 8.44
N GLU A 195 20.06 16.00 9.65
CA GLU A 195 21.40 15.47 9.91
C GLU A 195 21.43 13.96 10.21
N GLY A 196 20.28 13.27 10.06
CA GLY A 196 20.17 11.84 10.26
C GLY A 196 20.42 11.36 11.69
N GLU A 197 20.20 12.21 12.70
CA GLU A 197 20.48 11.88 14.11
C GLU A 197 19.58 10.78 14.65
N PHE A 198 18.36 10.64 14.11
CA PHE A 198 17.48 9.52 14.44
C PHE A 198 17.87 8.26 13.68
N VAL A 199 18.29 8.37 12.43
CA VAL A 199 18.76 7.21 11.64
C VAL A 199 19.91 6.51 12.35
N LYS A 200 20.88 7.27 12.86
CA LYS A 200 22.09 6.76 13.52
C LYS A 200 21.83 5.99 14.82
N LYS A 201 20.62 6.06 15.38
CA LYS A 201 20.25 5.37 16.64
C LYS A 201 19.85 3.91 16.43
N TYR A 202 19.62 3.47 15.20
CA TYR A 202 19.04 2.17 14.90
C TYR A 202 19.92 1.34 13.97
N ASP A 203 19.89 0.03 14.16
CA ASP A 203 20.56 -0.94 13.29
C ASP A 203 19.72 -1.20 12.04
N LEU A 204 20.12 -0.66 10.91
CA LEU A 204 19.48 -0.83 9.62
C LEU A 204 20.14 -1.91 8.74
N SER A 205 21.04 -2.72 9.28
CA SER A 205 21.83 -3.71 8.52
C SER A 205 20.99 -4.78 7.83
N SER A 206 19.76 -5.01 8.27
CA SER A 206 18.81 -5.92 7.62
C SER A 206 18.21 -5.35 6.34
N LEU A 207 18.14 -4.01 6.19
CA LEU A 207 17.54 -3.35 5.05
C LEU A 207 18.47 -3.38 3.84
N ARG A 208 18.00 -3.99 2.73
CA ARG A 208 18.78 -4.08 1.48
C ARG A 208 18.32 -3.07 0.44
N THR A 209 17.05 -2.74 0.42
CA THR A 209 16.46 -1.92 -0.64
C THR A 209 15.25 -1.15 -0.13
N GLN A 210 15.14 0.09 -0.59
CA GLN A 210 13.97 0.95 -0.41
C GLN A 210 13.29 1.16 -1.76
N PHE A 211 11.98 0.90 -1.83
CA PHE A 211 11.16 1.27 -2.99
C PHE A 211 10.32 2.51 -2.72
N LEU A 212 10.17 3.35 -3.75
CA LEU A 212 9.39 4.59 -3.69
C LEU A 212 8.38 4.60 -4.84
N ALA A 213 7.16 5.06 -4.57
CA ALA A 213 6.14 5.33 -5.58
C ALA A 213 5.10 6.35 -5.09
N GLY A 214 4.22 6.75 -6.02
CA GLY A 214 3.12 7.68 -5.78
C GLY A 214 3.40 9.09 -6.30
N GLU A 215 4.66 9.49 -6.31
CA GLU A 215 5.16 10.73 -6.89
C GLU A 215 6.67 10.60 -7.18
N ARG A 216 7.21 11.49 -7.98
CA ARG A 216 8.65 11.53 -8.23
C ARG A 216 9.40 11.96 -6.96
N CYS A 217 10.44 11.23 -6.60
CA CYS A 217 11.33 11.64 -5.53
C CYS A 217 12.36 12.66 -6.07
N ASP A 218 12.51 13.78 -5.37
CA ASP A 218 13.52 14.78 -5.71
C ASP A 218 14.93 14.31 -5.32
N VAL A 219 15.93 14.80 -6.09
CA VAL A 219 17.33 14.38 -5.95
C VAL A 219 17.88 14.67 -4.56
N ALA A 220 17.55 15.83 -3.97
CA ALA A 220 18.04 16.20 -2.64
C ALA A 220 17.50 15.29 -1.52
N THR A 221 16.31 14.71 -1.72
CA THR A 221 15.76 13.71 -0.79
C THR A 221 16.45 12.36 -0.97
N LEU A 222 16.74 11.97 -2.22
CA LEU A 222 17.51 10.75 -2.50
C LEU A 222 18.94 10.85 -1.97
N ASP A 223 19.61 12.00 -2.12
CA ASP A 223 20.95 12.24 -1.59
C ASP A 223 20.99 12.07 -0.07
N TRP A 224 20.06 12.68 0.64
CA TRP A 224 19.91 12.53 2.07
C TRP A 224 19.68 11.07 2.49
N TYR A 225 18.80 10.37 1.76
CA TYR A 225 18.48 8.98 2.05
C TYR A 225 19.69 8.07 1.87
N GLU A 226 20.42 8.21 0.76
CA GLU A 226 21.63 7.44 0.48
C GLU A 226 22.75 7.75 1.47
N GLU A 227 22.91 9.02 1.88
CA GLU A 227 23.94 9.45 2.84
C GLU A 227 23.72 8.82 4.22
N PHE A 228 22.50 8.88 4.74
CA PHE A 228 22.23 8.50 6.13
C PHE A 228 21.72 7.07 6.29
N VAL A 229 20.91 6.56 5.37
CA VAL A 229 20.36 5.19 5.44
C VAL A 229 21.30 4.18 4.76
N GLY A 230 22.06 4.59 3.77
CA GLY A 230 23.12 3.79 3.17
C GLY A 230 22.66 2.65 2.24
N VAL A 231 21.38 2.60 1.90
CA VAL A 231 20.85 1.61 0.96
C VAL A 231 20.21 2.29 -0.26
N PRO A 232 20.15 1.60 -1.43
CA PRO A 232 19.59 2.20 -2.62
C PRO A 232 18.09 2.44 -2.49
N ALA A 233 17.64 3.63 -2.91
CA ALA A 233 16.24 3.96 -3.08
C ALA A 233 15.86 3.85 -4.56
N ILE A 234 14.95 2.93 -4.87
CA ILE A 234 14.49 2.62 -6.23
C ILE A 234 13.10 3.20 -6.43
N ASP A 235 12.99 4.12 -7.38
CA ASP A 235 11.69 4.62 -7.82
C ASP A 235 11.04 3.66 -8.80
N HIS A 236 9.72 3.56 -8.78
CA HIS A 236 8.94 2.78 -9.72
C HIS A 236 7.56 3.41 -9.91
N TRP A 237 6.91 3.16 -11.04
CA TRP A 237 5.65 3.81 -11.37
C TRP A 237 4.54 2.82 -11.66
N TRP A 238 3.37 3.10 -11.09
CA TRP A 238 2.13 2.36 -11.27
C TRP A 238 0.93 3.16 -10.78
N GLN A 239 -0.25 2.60 -10.96
CA GLN A 239 -1.51 3.21 -10.57
C GLN A 239 -2.41 2.19 -9.86
N THR A 240 -3.46 2.67 -9.21
CA THR A 240 -4.50 1.81 -8.63
C THR A 240 -5.10 0.89 -9.68
N GLU A 241 -5.27 1.39 -10.90
CA GLU A 241 -5.84 0.67 -12.04
C GLU A 241 -4.98 -0.52 -12.47
N SER A 242 -3.66 -0.44 -12.41
CA SER A 242 -2.76 -1.56 -12.69
C SER A 242 -2.63 -2.52 -11.53
N GLY A 243 -2.64 -2.00 -10.29
CA GLY A 243 -2.53 -2.77 -9.04
C GLY A 243 -1.11 -3.27 -8.71
N TRP A 244 -0.15 -3.04 -9.61
CA TRP A 244 1.26 -3.39 -9.45
C TRP A 244 2.14 -2.57 -10.40
N PRO A 245 3.50 -2.57 -10.22
CA PRO A 245 4.39 -1.75 -11.02
C PRO A 245 4.31 -2.01 -12.52
N MET A 246 4.22 -0.93 -13.29
CA MET A 246 4.27 -0.93 -14.76
C MET A 246 5.65 -0.53 -15.28
N LEU A 247 6.30 0.41 -14.58
CA LEU A 247 7.72 0.77 -14.79
C LEU A 247 8.49 0.49 -13.51
N GLY A 248 9.68 -0.05 -13.62
CA GLY A 248 10.52 -0.34 -12.48
C GLY A 248 11.88 -0.91 -12.86
N LEU A 249 12.66 -1.25 -11.85
CA LEU A 249 13.83 -2.10 -11.91
C LEU A 249 13.52 -3.42 -11.22
N MET A 250 14.26 -4.46 -11.54
CA MET A 250 14.01 -5.81 -11.02
C MET A 250 15.25 -6.38 -10.31
N PRO A 251 15.64 -5.85 -9.14
CA PRO A 251 16.81 -6.36 -8.39
C PRO A 251 16.68 -7.82 -7.95
N GLY A 252 15.50 -8.41 -7.99
CA GLY A 252 15.30 -9.83 -7.76
C GLY A 252 15.70 -10.75 -8.94
N VAL A 253 16.02 -10.16 -10.08
CA VAL A 253 16.38 -10.89 -11.32
C VAL A 253 17.81 -10.60 -11.76
N GLU A 254 18.24 -9.34 -11.66
CA GLU A 254 19.53 -8.87 -12.18
C GLU A 254 20.13 -7.78 -11.28
N ASP A 255 21.43 -7.58 -11.40
CA ASP A 255 22.09 -6.40 -10.83
C ASP A 255 21.61 -5.15 -11.56
N VAL A 256 20.94 -4.27 -10.84
CA VAL A 256 20.30 -3.09 -11.40
C VAL A 256 21.19 -1.85 -11.29
N LYS A 257 21.28 -1.11 -12.38
CA LYS A 257 21.88 0.23 -12.37
C LYS A 257 20.79 1.27 -12.15
N ILE A 258 20.76 1.83 -10.94
CA ILE A 258 19.79 2.84 -10.57
C ILE A 258 20.13 4.16 -11.26
N LYS A 259 19.15 4.72 -11.98
CA LYS A 259 19.19 6.09 -12.48
C LYS A 259 18.31 6.95 -11.59
N ARG A 260 18.90 7.95 -10.96
CA ARG A 260 18.22 8.85 -10.02
C ARG A 260 17.00 9.50 -10.65
N ALA A 261 15.93 9.58 -9.89
CA ALA A 261 14.64 10.17 -10.29
C ALA A 261 14.06 9.56 -11.59
N SER A 262 14.34 8.27 -11.83
CA SER A 262 13.79 7.52 -12.96
C SER A 262 12.99 6.34 -12.42
N ALA A 263 11.78 6.17 -12.92
CA ALA A 263 10.92 5.02 -12.60
C ALA A 263 11.38 3.70 -13.28
N GLY A 264 12.51 3.70 -13.97
CA GLY A 264 13.07 2.50 -14.59
C GLY A 264 12.54 2.21 -15.99
N LYS A 265 12.29 0.93 -16.27
CA LYS A 265 11.88 0.40 -17.59
C LYS A 265 10.51 -0.27 -17.50
N PRO A 266 9.84 -0.52 -18.64
CA PRO A 266 8.63 -1.36 -18.65
C PRO A 266 8.88 -2.72 -18.01
N ILE A 267 8.03 -3.10 -17.09
CA ILE A 267 8.02 -4.42 -16.45
C ILE A 267 7.44 -5.44 -17.45
N PRO A 268 7.94 -6.69 -17.49
CA PRO A 268 7.39 -7.73 -18.34
C PRO A 268 5.86 -7.85 -18.22
N GLY A 269 5.18 -7.82 -19.36
CA GLY A 269 3.72 -7.79 -19.46
C GLY A 269 3.17 -6.43 -19.87
N TYR A 270 3.97 -5.37 -19.88
CA TYR A 270 3.57 -4.05 -20.34
C TYR A 270 4.34 -3.60 -21.58
N ASP A 271 3.61 -3.19 -22.61
CA ASP A 271 4.16 -2.48 -23.78
C ASP A 271 3.88 -0.98 -23.58
N ILE A 272 4.91 -0.26 -23.13
CA ILE A 272 4.83 1.16 -22.75
C ILE A 272 5.72 1.98 -23.67
N LYS A 273 5.18 3.07 -24.19
CA LYS A 273 5.86 3.96 -25.12
C LYS A 273 5.56 5.42 -24.80
N ILE A 274 6.36 6.31 -25.37
CA ILE A 274 6.14 7.77 -25.27
C ILE A 274 5.66 8.26 -26.62
N PHE A 275 4.55 9.03 -26.62
CA PHE A 275 3.93 9.57 -27.82
C PHE A 275 3.83 11.10 -27.77
N SER A 276 3.90 11.73 -28.92
CA SER A 276 3.59 13.16 -29.08
C SER A 276 2.10 13.45 -28.92
N GLU A 277 1.71 14.71 -28.89
CA GLU A 277 0.30 15.14 -28.88
C GLU A 277 -0.46 14.68 -30.14
N GLU A 278 0.25 14.60 -31.27
CA GLU A 278 -0.30 14.16 -32.56
C GLU A 278 -0.42 12.62 -32.67
N GLY A 279 0.04 11.87 -31.64
CA GLY A 279 -0.08 10.43 -31.59
C GLY A 279 1.03 9.64 -32.29
N TYR A 280 2.21 10.25 -32.50
CA TYR A 280 3.39 9.55 -33.01
C TYR A 280 4.30 9.10 -31.90
N GLU A 281 4.87 7.89 -32.01
CA GLU A 281 5.88 7.38 -31.08
C GLU A 281 7.14 8.26 -31.15
N LEU A 282 7.62 8.69 -29.97
CA LEU A 282 8.80 9.53 -29.84
C LEU A 282 10.04 8.70 -29.55
N GLU A 283 11.17 9.15 -30.10
CA GLU A 283 12.48 8.64 -29.80
C GLU A 283 12.94 8.96 -28.37
N ALA A 284 13.97 8.26 -27.89
CA ALA A 284 14.56 8.52 -26.57
C ALA A 284 14.96 10.01 -26.42
N HIS A 285 14.89 10.50 -25.18
CA HIS A 285 15.17 11.89 -24.79
C HIS A 285 14.14 12.94 -25.24
N HIS A 286 12.98 12.52 -25.73
CA HIS A 286 11.84 13.43 -25.96
C HIS A 286 10.80 13.27 -24.86
N GLU A 287 10.18 14.39 -24.51
CA GLU A 287 9.09 14.44 -23.55
C GLU A 287 7.74 14.27 -24.27
N GLY A 288 6.84 13.47 -23.71
CA GLY A 288 5.53 13.22 -24.31
C GLY A 288 4.60 12.44 -23.38
N TYR A 289 3.49 11.96 -23.95
CA TYR A 289 2.50 11.15 -23.23
C TYR A 289 2.97 9.70 -23.06
N LEU A 290 2.93 9.22 -21.84
CA LEU A 290 3.15 7.80 -21.58
C LEU A 290 1.87 7.01 -21.95
N VAL A 291 1.98 6.14 -22.92
CA VAL A 291 0.90 5.28 -23.40
C VAL A 291 1.20 3.82 -23.16
N ILE A 292 0.15 3.07 -22.86
CA ILE A 292 0.22 1.63 -22.62
C ILE A 292 -0.65 0.94 -23.66
N LYS A 293 -0.07 0.00 -24.39
CA LYS A 293 -0.85 -0.85 -25.28
C LYS A 293 -1.67 -1.82 -24.43
N LEU A 294 -2.98 -1.76 -24.62
CA LEU A 294 -3.88 -2.72 -23.99
C LEU A 294 -3.79 -4.07 -24.70
N PRO A 295 -4.03 -5.18 -23.96
CA PRO A 295 -4.05 -6.53 -24.51
C PRO A 295 -5.07 -6.71 -25.62
#